data_925aaf2a1b86e8db30451ac877352b25
#
_entry.id   925aaf2a1b86e8db30451ac877352b25
#
_cell.length_a   1.000
_cell.length_b   1.000
_cell.length_c   1.000
_cell.angle_alpha   90.00
_cell.angle_beta   90.00
_cell.angle_gamma   90.00
#
_symmetry.space_group_name_H-M   'P 1'
#
loop_
_entity.id
_entity.type
_entity.pdbx_description
1 polymer ?
#
loop_
_entity_poly.entity_id
_entity_poly.type
_entity_poly.pdbx_seq_one_letter_code
_entity_poly.pdbx_strand_id
1 'polypeptide(L)'
;MRGDDVTMTCCSAGLSKLVVPPLVRRRCPSLLSFSSHTNDPGPLEPGANRARILGVNPITPTVKTLDLKVLRTGDATSRLTFMPGQWVDLFIPGKRIVGGYSICSTPDELPVLRLAVKDGRHPPTKWCYNEAAPGDMVQIRPGGKFGLNFAESHTQTNTSFELEDGTNRVMLIAGGIGINPLFSILQHFAKSLEIASIYDGIDSQQTFDSKKMPKEMVLLYGARSLEEIAFKEEICSVARKHPSRITVHFVVPENNKESPIKSENSSIIFSYGDLLTKDYVARTLCGSYSPSPMTSADSTTCLLCGPPQMIEAVEGHCLASGVPQINIRYERWW
;
A
#
# COMPACT_ATOMS: atom_id res chain seq x y z
N MET A 1 27.30 -38.57 70.40
CA MET A 1 27.35 -39.94 69.95
C MET A 1 27.52 -39.93 68.45
N ARG A 2 28.67 -40.37 68.01
CA ARG A 2 29.03 -41.07 66.79
C ARG A 2 28.32 -40.59 65.52
N GLY A 3 28.95 -40.03 64.55
CA GLY A 3 30.16 -40.47 63.81
C GLY A 3 29.71 -41.34 62.66
N ASP A 4 29.92 -40.91 61.45
CA ASP A 4 30.41 -41.82 60.42
C ASP A 4 30.82 -41.02 59.17
N ASP A 5 32.11 -41.04 58.99
CA ASP A 5 32.85 -40.66 57.77
C ASP A 5 32.40 -41.48 56.56
N VAL A 6 32.13 -40.86 55.45
CA VAL A 6 32.15 -41.55 54.17
C VAL A 6 33.13 -40.86 53.21
N THR A 7 34.26 -41.49 53.11
CA THR A 7 35.33 -41.23 52.17
C THR A 7 34.83 -41.34 50.73
N MET A 8 34.92 -40.26 49.98
CA MET A 8 34.68 -40.31 48.51
C MET A 8 36.00 -40.54 47.79
N THR A 9 36.11 -41.72 47.20
CA THR A 9 37.22 -42.17 46.35
C THR A 9 37.21 -41.42 45.02
N CYS A 10 38.31 -40.75 44.74
CA CYS A 10 38.56 -40.04 43.49
C CYS A 10 38.90 -41.03 42.39
N CYS A 11 38.01 -41.22 41.42
CA CYS A 11 38.33 -41.97 40.18
C CYS A 11 38.84 -40.95 39.13
N SER A 12 40.11 -41.08 38.84
CA SER A 12 40.79 -40.46 37.72
C SER A 12 40.31 -41.09 36.38
N ALA A 13 39.55 -40.36 35.60
CA ALA A 13 39.23 -40.73 34.22
C ALA A 13 39.88 -39.77 33.22
N GLY A 14 40.57 -40.33 32.27
CA GLY A 14 41.55 -39.74 31.40
C GLY A 14 41.11 -38.56 30.55
N LEU A 15 42.00 -37.61 30.44
CA LEU A 15 41.98 -36.53 29.48
C LEU A 15 42.22 -37.07 28.06
N SER A 16 41.15 -37.26 27.29
CA SER A 16 41.24 -37.41 25.84
C SER A 16 41.47 -36.03 25.23
N LYS A 17 42.62 -35.88 24.58
CA LYS A 17 43.01 -34.70 23.84
C LYS A 17 42.00 -34.47 22.70
N LEU A 18 41.13 -33.45 22.81
CA LEU A 18 40.36 -32.91 21.70
C LEU A 18 41.36 -32.25 20.74
N VAL A 19 41.57 -32.90 19.60
CA VAL A 19 42.27 -32.32 18.45
C VAL A 19 41.28 -31.35 17.79
N VAL A 20 41.48 -30.02 18.00
CA VAL A 20 40.77 -28.99 17.31
C VAL A 20 41.29 -28.91 15.88
N PRO A 21 40.48 -29.13 14.85
CA PRO A 21 40.94 -28.96 13.47
C PRO A 21 41.26 -27.48 13.19
N PRO A 22 42.24 -27.17 12.33
CA PRO A 22 42.65 -25.82 12.03
C PRO A 22 41.46 -25.03 11.44
N LEU A 23 41.18 -23.87 12.01
CA LEU A 23 40.24 -22.89 11.47
C LEU A 23 40.61 -22.58 10.01
N VAL A 24 39.87 -23.16 9.09
CA VAL A 24 39.87 -22.72 7.70
C VAL A 24 39.38 -21.29 7.71
N ARG A 25 40.32 -20.35 7.58
CA ARG A 25 40.00 -18.95 7.29
C ARG A 25 39.21 -18.96 5.98
N ARG A 26 37.88 -18.98 6.10
CA ARG A 26 37.02 -18.55 4.99
C ARG A 26 37.43 -17.11 4.69
N ARG A 27 38.10 -16.94 3.55
CA ARG A 27 38.27 -15.60 2.98
C ARG A 27 36.87 -14.98 2.92
N CYS A 28 36.65 -13.91 3.67
CA CYS A 28 35.54 -13.03 3.41
C CYS A 28 35.53 -12.77 1.90
N PRO A 29 34.37 -12.89 1.23
CA PRO A 29 34.27 -12.40 -0.13
C PRO A 29 34.77 -10.96 -0.06
N SER A 30 35.76 -10.66 -0.89
CA SER A 30 36.32 -9.32 -1.08
C SER A 30 35.19 -8.32 -1.02
N LEU A 31 35.33 -7.33 -0.13
CA LEU A 31 34.55 -6.08 -0.17
C LEU A 31 34.33 -5.76 -1.63
N LEU A 32 33.09 -5.95 -2.10
CA LEU A 32 32.66 -5.45 -3.39
C LEU A 32 33.13 -4.00 -3.37
N SER A 33 34.09 -3.67 -4.22
CA SER A 33 34.49 -2.31 -4.47
C SER A 33 33.20 -1.60 -4.85
N PHE A 34 32.66 -0.80 -3.93
CA PHE A 34 31.63 0.18 -4.25
C PHE A 34 32.28 1.04 -5.32
N SER A 35 31.95 0.75 -6.56
CA SER A 35 32.21 1.65 -7.66
C SER A 35 31.68 3.00 -7.20
N SER A 36 32.56 3.98 -7.09
CA SER A 36 32.26 5.35 -6.74
C SER A 36 31.57 6.05 -7.92
N HIS A 37 30.57 5.40 -8.49
CA HIS A 37 29.60 6.10 -9.32
C HIS A 37 28.76 6.87 -8.31
N THR A 38 29.11 8.11 -8.10
CA THR A 38 28.24 9.13 -7.55
C THR A 38 27.04 9.18 -8.48
N ASN A 39 25.97 8.43 -8.15
CA ASN A 39 24.68 8.56 -8.79
C ASN A 39 24.09 9.90 -8.36
N ASP A 40 24.76 10.99 -8.68
CA ASP A 40 24.19 12.33 -8.50
C ASP A 40 23.06 12.45 -9.54
N PRO A 41 21.81 12.59 -9.14
CA PRO A 41 20.68 12.72 -10.06
C PRO A 41 20.69 14.05 -10.81
N GLY A 42 21.78 14.80 -10.78
CA GLY A 42 21.91 16.12 -11.39
C GLY A 42 21.29 17.24 -10.55
N PRO A 43 21.11 18.43 -11.14
CA PRO A 43 20.43 19.53 -10.47
C PRO A 43 19.02 19.12 -10.05
N LEU A 44 18.58 19.66 -8.91
CA LEU A 44 17.24 19.35 -8.38
C LEU A 44 16.18 20.00 -9.28
N GLU A 45 15.22 19.18 -9.72
CA GLU A 45 14.04 19.68 -10.45
C GLU A 45 13.19 20.58 -9.55
N PRO A 46 12.55 21.62 -10.08
CA PRO A 46 11.74 22.52 -9.28
C PRO A 46 10.64 21.78 -8.48
N GLY A 47 10.63 21.99 -7.18
CA GLY A 47 9.67 21.35 -6.26
C GLY A 47 9.89 19.85 -6.02
N ALA A 48 10.96 19.27 -6.54
CA ALA A 48 11.29 17.87 -6.29
C ALA A 48 12.13 17.69 -5.01
N ASN A 49 12.14 16.46 -4.51
CA ASN A 49 12.96 16.01 -3.41
C ASN A 49 13.87 14.89 -3.88
N ARG A 50 15.10 14.84 -3.38
CA ARG A 50 15.98 13.69 -3.63
C ARG A 50 15.52 12.50 -2.82
N ALA A 51 15.58 11.33 -3.43
CA ALA A 51 15.28 10.08 -2.75
C ALA A 51 16.29 9.00 -3.16
N ARG A 52 16.57 8.08 -2.25
CA ARG A 52 17.41 6.92 -2.49
C ARG A 52 16.57 5.66 -2.49
N ILE A 53 16.74 4.80 -3.47
CA ILE A 53 16.12 3.48 -3.50
C ILE A 53 16.73 2.62 -2.39
N LEU A 54 15.90 2.14 -1.49
CA LEU A 54 16.29 1.21 -0.41
C LEU A 54 16.16 -0.24 -0.85
N GLY A 55 15.13 -0.53 -1.65
CA GLY A 55 14.81 -1.88 -2.09
C GLY A 55 13.93 -1.89 -3.33
N VAL A 56 14.05 -2.95 -4.10
CA VAL A 56 13.20 -3.28 -5.25
C VAL A 56 12.77 -4.73 -5.08
N ASN A 57 11.47 -4.96 -4.80
CA ASN A 57 10.98 -6.28 -4.41
C ASN A 57 9.83 -6.72 -5.32
N PRO A 58 9.85 -7.92 -5.91
CA PRO A 58 8.71 -8.46 -6.63
C PRO A 58 7.57 -8.78 -5.63
N ILE A 59 6.35 -8.36 -5.97
CA ILE A 59 5.14 -8.65 -5.17
C ILE A 59 4.11 -9.45 -5.96
N THR A 60 4.20 -9.45 -7.29
CA THR A 60 3.48 -10.33 -8.20
C THR A 60 4.40 -10.71 -9.37
N PRO A 61 4.02 -11.64 -10.25
CA PRO A 61 4.82 -11.94 -11.44
C PRO A 61 5.13 -10.72 -12.32
N THR A 62 4.26 -9.71 -12.31
CA THR A 62 4.39 -8.51 -13.16
C THR A 62 4.54 -7.20 -12.41
N VAL A 63 4.58 -7.20 -11.07
CA VAL A 63 4.68 -5.97 -10.27
C VAL A 63 5.82 -6.04 -9.28
N LYS A 64 6.62 -4.97 -9.23
CA LYS A 64 7.67 -4.76 -8.22
C LYS A 64 7.38 -3.51 -7.40
N THR A 65 7.71 -3.52 -6.12
CA THR A 65 7.75 -2.32 -5.28
C THR A 65 9.13 -1.69 -5.30
N LEU A 66 9.15 -0.36 -5.22
CA LEU A 66 10.33 0.46 -4.97
C LEU A 66 10.12 1.19 -3.64
N ASP A 67 10.98 0.89 -2.67
CA ASP A 67 11.02 1.62 -1.40
C ASP A 67 12.03 2.76 -1.52
N LEU A 68 11.57 3.99 -1.36
CA LEU A 68 12.34 5.22 -1.57
C LEU A 68 12.53 5.93 -0.23
N LYS A 69 13.76 6.14 0.21
CA LYS A 69 14.06 7.02 1.34
C LYS A 69 14.20 8.45 0.85
N VAL A 70 13.25 9.28 1.22
CA VAL A 70 13.31 10.74 0.95
C VAL A 70 14.45 11.35 1.78
N LEU A 71 15.33 12.08 1.11
CA LEU A 71 16.49 12.71 1.75
C LEU A 71 16.14 14.13 2.17
N ARG A 72 16.63 14.51 3.34
CA ARG A 72 16.53 15.90 3.79
C ARG A 72 17.43 16.77 2.92
N THR A 73 16.88 17.75 2.24
CA THR A 73 17.64 18.88 1.70
C THR A 73 17.90 19.86 2.85
N GLY A 74 19.06 20.50 2.87
CA GLY A 74 19.57 21.26 4.01
C GLY A 74 18.69 22.39 4.57
N ASP A 75 17.57 22.71 3.93
CA ASP A 75 16.60 23.68 4.43
C ASP A 75 15.46 22.95 5.15
N ALA A 76 15.35 23.17 6.47
CA ALA A 76 14.39 22.47 7.33
C ALA A 76 12.91 22.76 7.00
N THR A 77 12.64 23.71 6.12
CA THR A 77 11.28 24.16 5.77
C THR A 77 10.61 23.33 4.67
N SER A 78 11.36 22.58 3.89
CA SER A 78 10.85 21.77 2.76
C SER A 78 10.75 20.29 3.12
N ARG A 79 9.81 19.93 3.97
CA ARG A 79 9.49 18.53 4.23
C ARG A 79 8.53 18.04 3.15
N LEU A 80 8.88 16.93 2.46
CA LEU A 80 7.93 16.28 1.55
C LEU A 80 6.67 15.91 2.33
N THR A 81 5.53 16.32 1.83
CA THR A 81 4.19 15.93 2.32
C THR A 81 3.36 15.43 1.15
N PHE A 82 2.49 14.50 1.41
CA PHE A 82 1.52 14.01 0.43
C PHE A 82 0.27 13.52 1.15
N MET A 83 -0.81 13.31 0.40
CA MET A 83 -2.04 12.71 0.89
C MET A 83 -2.20 11.29 0.33
N PRO A 84 -2.82 10.38 1.09
CA PRO A 84 -3.17 9.05 0.59
C PRO A 84 -3.94 9.16 -0.72
N GLY A 85 -3.50 8.41 -1.75
CA GLY A 85 -4.08 8.46 -3.09
C GLY A 85 -3.32 9.33 -4.09
N GLN A 86 -2.42 10.21 -3.65
CA GLN A 86 -1.58 11.00 -4.55
C GLN A 86 -0.50 10.15 -5.23
N TRP A 87 0.14 10.75 -6.24
CA TRP A 87 1.23 10.17 -7.01
C TRP A 87 2.47 11.08 -6.97
N VAL A 88 3.59 10.58 -7.48
CA VAL A 88 4.82 11.35 -7.68
C VAL A 88 5.22 11.36 -9.14
N ASP A 89 5.74 12.49 -9.62
CA ASP A 89 6.67 12.50 -10.73
C ASP A 89 7.98 11.86 -10.25
N LEU A 90 8.44 10.85 -10.94
CA LEU A 90 9.74 10.21 -10.72
C LEU A 90 10.70 10.64 -11.82
N PHE A 91 11.72 11.40 -11.45
CA PHE A 91 12.80 11.84 -12.34
C PHE A 91 13.96 10.86 -12.21
N ILE A 92 14.30 10.22 -13.32
CA ILE A 92 15.34 9.19 -13.37
C ILE A 92 16.65 9.84 -13.82
N PRO A 93 17.76 9.60 -13.11
CA PRO A 93 19.07 10.19 -13.45
C PRO A 93 19.49 9.92 -14.90
N GLY A 94 19.96 10.95 -15.58
CA GLY A 94 20.47 10.83 -16.96
C GLY A 94 19.39 10.53 -18.02
N LYS A 95 18.12 10.38 -17.63
CA LYS A 95 16.99 10.19 -18.56
C LYS A 95 16.12 11.45 -18.52
N ARG A 96 15.91 12.07 -19.68
CA ARG A 96 15.04 13.28 -19.80
C ARG A 96 13.55 12.92 -19.82
N ILE A 97 13.16 11.86 -19.08
CA ILE A 97 11.82 11.31 -19.11
C ILE A 97 11.34 11.22 -17.66
N VAL A 98 10.14 11.67 -17.44
CA VAL A 98 9.46 11.62 -16.14
C VAL A 98 8.40 10.53 -16.16
N GLY A 99 8.34 9.72 -15.13
CA GLY A 99 7.26 8.73 -14.92
C GLY A 99 6.36 9.17 -13.79
N GLY A 100 5.05 9.08 -13.99
CA GLY A 100 4.05 9.25 -12.92
C GLY A 100 3.77 7.92 -12.24
N TYR A 101 3.84 7.87 -10.89
CA TYR A 101 3.58 6.66 -10.12
C TYR A 101 2.79 6.98 -8.86
N SER A 102 1.66 6.31 -8.68
CA SER A 102 0.86 6.46 -7.47
C SER A 102 1.62 5.93 -6.26
N ILE A 103 1.51 6.67 -5.15
CA ILE A 103 2.10 6.29 -3.87
C ILE A 103 1.22 5.22 -3.24
N CYS A 104 1.81 4.12 -2.80
CA CYS A 104 1.10 3.03 -2.15
C CYS A 104 1.39 2.91 -0.63
N SER A 105 2.31 3.70 -0.08
CA SER A 105 2.50 3.89 1.36
C SER A 105 1.59 5.00 1.92
N THR A 106 1.57 5.15 3.23
CA THR A 106 0.85 6.23 3.91
C THR A 106 1.79 7.35 4.34
N PRO A 107 1.30 8.59 4.59
CA PRO A 107 2.15 9.74 4.95
C PRO A 107 2.96 9.56 6.23
N ASP A 108 2.45 8.80 7.20
CA ASP A 108 3.14 8.50 8.46
C ASP A 108 4.35 7.56 8.31
N GLU A 109 4.49 6.88 7.16
CA GLU A 109 5.65 6.06 6.83
C GLU A 109 6.88 6.88 6.40
N LEU A 110 6.70 8.20 6.13
CA LEU A 110 7.83 9.06 5.82
C LEU A 110 8.91 9.02 6.91
N PRO A 111 10.18 8.98 6.55
CA PRO A 111 10.77 9.34 5.25
C PRO A 111 10.81 8.21 4.21
N VAL A 112 10.19 7.06 4.44
CA VAL A 112 10.10 5.99 3.44
C VAL A 112 8.79 6.12 2.67
N LEU A 113 8.89 6.19 1.34
CA LEU A 113 7.77 6.25 0.41
C LEU A 113 7.84 5.03 -0.49
N ARG A 114 6.72 4.32 -0.66
CA ARG A 114 6.65 3.14 -1.51
C ARG A 114 5.87 3.41 -2.78
N LEU A 115 6.44 2.98 -3.90
CA LEU A 115 5.78 2.91 -5.20
C LEU A 115 5.63 1.45 -5.60
N ALA A 116 4.61 1.10 -6.41
CA ALA A 116 4.56 -0.19 -7.08
C ALA A 116 4.46 0.03 -8.58
N VAL A 117 5.30 -0.69 -9.31
CA VAL A 117 5.47 -0.53 -10.76
C VAL A 117 5.17 -1.85 -11.44
N LYS A 118 4.20 -1.81 -12.34
CA LYS A 118 3.89 -2.95 -13.21
C LYS A 118 4.80 -2.93 -14.43
N ASP A 119 5.27 -4.10 -14.84
CA ASP A 119 6.04 -4.25 -16.09
C ASP A 119 5.30 -3.63 -17.28
N GLY A 120 6.02 -2.87 -18.09
CA GLY A 120 5.44 -2.12 -19.20
C GLY A 120 6.48 -1.58 -20.17
N ARG A 121 5.99 -1.08 -21.33
CA ARG A 121 6.84 -0.62 -22.43
C ARG A 121 7.36 0.81 -22.27
N HIS A 122 6.74 1.62 -21.41
CA HIS A 122 7.10 3.01 -21.19
C HIS A 122 8.53 3.09 -20.61
N PRO A 123 9.42 3.95 -21.13
CA PRO A 123 10.83 3.96 -20.73
C PRO A 123 11.09 4.13 -19.24
N PRO A 124 10.44 5.04 -18.48
CA PRO A 124 10.58 5.12 -17.04
C PRO A 124 10.17 3.83 -16.33
N THR A 125 9.07 3.20 -16.80
CA THR A 125 8.58 1.93 -16.24
C THR A 125 9.59 0.79 -16.45
N LYS A 126 10.20 0.72 -17.66
CA LYS A 126 11.26 -0.27 -17.93
C LYS A 126 12.45 -0.07 -17.01
N TRP A 127 12.86 1.16 -16.79
CA TRP A 127 13.94 1.44 -15.86
C TRP A 127 13.60 1.01 -14.44
N CYS A 128 12.45 1.44 -13.91
CA CYS A 128 12.00 1.07 -12.57
C CYS A 128 11.91 -0.44 -12.38
N TYR A 129 11.44 -1.17 -13.41
CA TYR A 129 11.20 -2.61 -13.32
C TYR A 129 12.46 -3.45 -13.54
N ASN A 130 13.38 -3.05 -14.44
CA ASN A 130 14.51 -3.88 -14.88
C ASN A 130 15.87 -3.36 -14.45
N GLU A 131 16.04 -2.06 -14.23
CA GLU A 131 17.35 -1.44 -14.03
C GLU A 131 17.53 -0.89 -12.61
N ALA A 132 16.45 -0.39 -12.00
CA ALA A 132 16.50 0.23 -10.68
C ALA A 132 17.03 -0.75 -9.61
N ALA A 133 17.96 -0.26 -8.80
CA ALA A 133 18.62 -1.05 -7.77
C ALA A 133 18.75 -0.28 -6.43
N PRO A 134 18.89 -0.99 -5.30
CA PRO A 134 19.19 -0.35 -4.04
C PRO A 134 20.45 0.50 -4.12
N GLY A 135 20.37 1.73 -3.62
CA GLY A 135 21.44 2.74 -3.68
C GLY A 135 21.25 3.79 -4.76
N ASP A 136 20.48 3.52 -5.80
CA ASP A 136 20.20 4.48 -6.85
C ASP A 136 19.55 5.74 -6.32
N MET A 137 19.95 6.87 -6.87
CA MET A 137 19.39 8.18 -6.53
C MET A 137 18.39 8.60 -7.60
N VAL A 138 17.23 9.05 -7.15
CA VAL A 138 16.17 9.60 -7.98
C VAL A 138 15.68 10.92 -7.41
N GLN A 139 14.86 11.64 -8.18
CA GLN A 139 14.14 12.78 -7.63
C GLN A 139 12.63 12.51 -7.73
N ILE A 140 11.86 12.95 -6.74
CA ILE A 140 10.42 12.77 -6.70
C ILE A 140 9.72 14.09 -6.38
N ARG A 141 8.58 14.30 -7.01
CA ARG A 141 7.71 15.46 -6.76
C ARG A 141 6.27 14.98 -6.62
N PRO A 142 5.66 15.13 -5.42
CA PRO A 142 4.25 14.80 -5.24
C PRO A 142 3.35 15.63 -6.15
N GLY A 143 2.27 15.00 -6.62
CA GLY A 143 1.29 15.62 -7.50
C GLY A 143 -0.08 14.93 -7.39
N GLY A 144 -1.03 15.45 -8.18
CA GLY A 144 -2.40 14.92 -8.23
C GLY A 144 -3.34 15.55 -7.23
N LYS A 145 -4.65 15.41 -7.56
CA LYS A 145 -5.76 15.87 -6.72
C LYS A 145 -6.62 14.70 -6.22
N PHE A 146 -6.26 13.49 -6.61
CA PHE A 146 -6.92 12.27 -6.17
C PHE A 146 -6.31 11.85 -4.83
N GLY A 147 -6.84 12.41 -3.73
CA GLY A 147 -6.32 12.15 -2.39
C GLY A 147 -7.40 12.34 -1.35
N LEU A 148 -7.43 11.47 -0.35
CA LEU A 148 -8.40 11.48 0.73
C LEU A 148 -7.67 11.40 2.07
N ASN A 149 -7.94 12.36 2.94
CA ASN A 149 -7.40 12.40 4.29
C ASN A 149 -8.53 12.31 5.32
N PHE A 150 -8.37 11.45 6.31
CA PHE A 150 -9.32 11.28 7.41
C PHE A 150 -8.86 11.97 8.71
N ALA A 151 -7.61 12.44 8.76
CA ALA A 151 -7.09 13.18 9.89
C ALA A 151 -7.23 14.69 9.63
N GLU A 152 -7.61 15.47 10.63
CA GLU A 152 -7.50 16.93 10.57
C GLU A 152 -6.03 17.31 10.45
N SER A 153 -5.58 17.63 9.26
CA SER A 153 -4.30 18.32 9.10
C SER A 153 -4.59 19.82 8.99
N HIS A 154 -3.97 20.61 9.88
CA HIS A 154 -3.97 22.07 9.81
C HIS A 154 -3.25 22.62 8.56
N THR A 155 -2.79 21.77 7.68
CA THR A 155 -2.27 22.13 6.37
C THR A 155 -3.40 22.09 5.35
N GLN A 156 -4.08 23.23 5.17
CA GLN A 156 -4.93 23.48 4.02
C GLN A 156 -4.07 23.42 2.74
N THR A 157 -3.84 22.22 2.24
CA THR A 157 -3.39 22.07 0.87
C THR A 157 -4.64 22.00 0.00
N ASN A 158 -4.81 22.95 -0.90
CA ASN A 158 -5.94 23.06 -1.86
C ASN A 158 -6.03 21.87 -2.85
N THR A 159 -5.56 20.69 -2.50
CA THR A 159 -5.35 19.57 -3.41
C THR A 159 -6.13 18.30 -3.04
N SER A 160 -6.78 18.23 -1.87
CA SER A 160 -7.65 17.11 -1.50
C SER A 160 -9.10 17.38 -1.87
N PHE A 161 -9.85 16.34 -2.17
CA PHE A 161 -11.29 16.43 -2.05
C PHE A 161 -11.68 16.01 -0.63
N GLU A 162 -12.69 16.67 -0.09
CA GLU A 162 -13.33 16.25 1.16
C GLU A 162 -14.50 15.34 0.82
N LEU A 163 -14.80 14.42 1.73
CA LEU A 163 -16.02 13.64 1.63
C LEU A 163 -17.20 14.59 1.83
N GLU A 164 -18.25 14.40 1.03
CA GLU A 164 -19.50 15.12 1.23
C GLU A 164 -20.07 14.83 2.62
N ASP A 165 -20.66 15.83 3.24
CA ASP A 165 -21.31 15.66 4.54
C ASP A 165 -22.35 14.55 4.47
N GLY A 166 -22.29 13.63 5.45
CA GLY A 166 -23.18 12.47 5.47
C GLY A 166 -22.69 11.26 4.67
N THR A 167 -21.47 11.28 4.09
CA THR A 167 -20.87 10.09 3.50
C THR A 167 -20.71 9.00 4.55
N ASN A 168 -21.46 7.92 4.39
CA ASN A 168 -21.40 6.77 5.29
C ASN A 168 -20.50 5.64 4.77
N ARG A 169 -20.36 5.55 3.44
CA ARG A 169 -19.61 4.49 2.77
C ARG A 169 -18.61 5.07 1.76
N VAL A 170 -17.40 4.53 1.74
CA VAL A 170 -16.43 4.74 0.66
C VAL A 170 -16.20 3.42 -0.06
N MET A 171 -16.42 3.41 -1.38
CA MET A 171 -16.09 2.30 -2.25
C MET A 171 -14.81 2.60 -3.01
N LEU A 172 -13.81 1.75 -2.83
CA LEU A 172 -12.56 1.76 -3.57
C LEU A 172 -12.67 0.71 -4.69
N ILE A 173 -12.54 1.11 -5.95
CA ILE A 173 -12.72 0.20 -7.09
C ILE A 173 -11.45 0.19 -7.92
N ALA A 174 -10.69 -0.89 -7.81
CA ALA A 174 -9.36 -1.06 -8.38
C ALA A 174 -9.33 -2.03 -9.55
N GLY A 175 -8.59 -1.70 -10.62
CA GLY A 175 -8.25 -2.62 -11.69
C GLY A 175 -6.73 -2.77 -11.85
N GLY A 176 -6.20 -3.97 -11.63
CA GLY A 176 -4.77 -4.25 -11.75
C GLY A 176 -3.92 -3.32 -10.90
N ILE A 177 -2.94 -2.62 -11.51
CA ILE A 177 -2.04 -1.70 -10.79
C ILE A 177 -2.74 -0.41 -10.28
N GLY A 178 -3.97 -0.15 -10.70
CA GLY A 178 -4.81 0.92 -10.14
C GLY A 178 -5.11 0.76 -8.65
N ILE A 179 -4.75 -0.36 -8.07
CA ILE A 179 -4.81 -0.56 -6.62
C ILE A 179 -3.89 0.41 -5.85
N ASN A 180 -2.80 0.89 -6.42
CA ASN A 180 -1.79 1.66 -5.71
C ASN A 180 -2.34 2.85 -4.91
N PRO A 181 -3.03 3.84 -5.52
CA PRO A 181 -3.57 4.98 -4.77
C PRO A 181 -4.66 4.54 -3.79
N LEU A 182 -5.46 3.56 -4.16
CA LEU A 182 -6.55 3.07 -3.33
C LEU A 182 -6.05 2.26 -2.12
N PHE A 183 -4.93 1.56 -2.27
CA PHE A 183 -4.28 0.86 -1.16
C PHE A 183 -3.71 1.84 -0.13
N SER A 184 -3.12 2.95 -0.57
CA SER A 184 -2.69 4.03 0.33
C SER A 184 -3.87 4.59 1.13
N ILE A 185 -5.02 4.83 0.48
CA ILE A 185 -6.25 5.31 1.14
C ILE A 185 -6.79 4.27 2.13
N LEU A 186 -6.84 2.99 1.74
CA LEU A 186 -7.31 1.89 2.60
C LEU A 186 -6.47 1.76 3.87
N GLN A 187 -5.14 1.78 3.74
CA GLN A 187 -4.24 1.72 4.88
C GLN A 187 -4.41 2.93 5.81
N HIS A 188 -4.51 4.12 5.22
CA HIS A 188 -4.71 5.34 5.99
C HIS A 188 -6.03 5.31 6.77
N PHE A 189 -7.11 4.81 6.16
CA PHE A 189 -8.39 4.61 6.85
C PHE A 189 -8.25 3.64 8.04
N ALA A 190 -7.60 2.50 7.84
CA ALA A 190 -7.37 1.52 8.90
C ALA A 190 -6.57 2.10 10.07
N LYS A 191 -5.48 2.84 9.78
CA LYS A 191 -4.70 3.53 10.80
C LYS A 191 -5.51 4.59 11.53
N SER A 192 -6.38 5.30 10.84
CA SER A 192 -7.28 6.27 11.44
C SER A 192 -8.30 5.63 12.37
N LEU A 193 -8.78 4.41 12.06
CA LEU A 193 -9.63 3.62 12.97
C LEU A 193 -8.87 3.21 14.25
N GLU A 194 -7.61 2.79 14.11
CA GLU A 194 -6.76 2.44 15.26
C GLU A 194 -6.53 3.66 16.17
N ILE A 195 -6.26 4.83 15.59
CA ILE A 195 -6.12 6.09 16.32
C ILE A 195 -7.44 6.46 17.02
N ALA A 196 -8.57 6.42 16.31
CA ALA A 196 -9.87 6.72 16.88
C ALA A 196 -10.19 5.84 18.10
N SER A 197 -9.86 4.54 18.05
CA SER A 197 -10.09 3.62 19.15
C SER A 197 -9.26 3.92 20.42
N ILE A 198 -8.10 4.57 20.27
CA ILE A 198 -7.25 4.99 21.40
C ILE A 198 -7.85 6.22 22.10
N TYR A 199 -8.45 7.12 21.32
CA TYR A 199 -9.03 8.37 21.84
C TYR A 199 -10.50 8.26 22.22
N ASP A 200 -11.15 7.13 21.93
CA ASP A 200 -12.55 6.86 22.30
C ASP A 200 -12.64 6.73 23.85
N GLY A 201 -13.09 7.81 24.50
CA GLY A 201 -13.15 7.91 25.98
C GLY A 201 -12.23 8.97 26.61
N ILE A 202 -11.41 9.65 25.83
CA ILE A 202 -10.60 10.80 26.31
C ILE A 202 -11.30 12.07 25.79
N ASP A 203 -11.74 12.91 26.72
CA ASP A 203 -12.38 14.21 26.43
C ASP A 203 -11.36 15.23 25.88
N SER A 204 -10.77 14.92 24.75
CA SER A 204 -9.83 15.78 24.04
C SER A 204 -10.46 16.34 22.78
N GLN A 205 -11.10 17.50 22.93
CA GLN A 205 -11.83 18.22 21.87
C GLN A 205 -10.99 18.72 20.67
N GLN A 206 -9.75 18.28 20.48
CA GLN A 206 -8.86 19.03 19.59
C GLN A 206 -8.16 18.29 18.43
N THR A 207 -8.25 16.97 18.26
CA THR A 207 -7.34 16.33 17.27
C THR A 207 -7.92 15.31 16.31
N PHE A 208 -9.13 14.78 16.54
CA PHE A 208 -9.68 13.76 15.64
C PHE A 208 -11.23 13.80 15.60
N ASP A 209 -11.79 14.29 14.50
CA ASP A 209 -13.24 14.29 14.29
C ASP A 209 -13.69 12.94 13.70
N SER A 210 -13.96 11.96 14.58
CA SER A 210 -14.48 10.65 14.19
C SER A 210 -15.80 10.71 13.41
N LYS A 211 -16.53 11.84 13.50
CA LYS A 211 -17.80 12.05 12.79
C LYS A 211 -17.62 12.28 11.29
N LYS A 212 -16.42 12.70 10.86
CA LYS A 212 -16.06 12.85 9.44
C LYS A 212 -15.60 11.56 8.78
N MET A 213 -15.39 10.49 9.55
CA MET A 213 -14.99 9.21 8.97
C MET A 213 -16.21 8.44 8.43
N PRO A 214 -16.09 7.81 7.25
CA PRO A 214 -17.14 6.92 6.75
C PRO A 214 -17.33 5.75 7.72
N LYS A 215 -18.56 5.26 7.84
CA LYS A 215 -18.87 4.10 8.69
C LYS A 215 -18.23 2.82 8.18
N GLU A 216 -18.07 2.70 6.86
CA GLU A 216 -17.46 1.55 6.22
C GLU A 216 -16.67 1.91 4.97
N MET A 217 -15.69 1.08 4.66
CA MET A 217 -14.91 1.11 3.43
C MET A 217 -14.99 -0.26 2.75
N VAL A 218 -15.33 -0.25 1.46
CA VAL A 218 -15.44 -1.48 0.66
C VAL A 218 -14.43 -1.39 -0.48
N LEU A 219 -13.55 -2.37 -0.58
CA LEU A 219 -12.62 -2.50 -1.70
C LEU A 219 -13.14 -3.56 -2.69
N LEU A 220 -13.37 -3.15 -3.94
CA LEU A 220 -13.54 -4.05 -5.07
C LEU A 220 -12.23 -4.05 -5.88
N TYR A 221 -11.56 -5.19 -5.95
CA TYR A 221 -10.28 -5.28 -6.64
C TYR A 221 -10.28 -6.37 -7.69
N GLY A 222 -10.23 -5.95 -8.96
CA GLY A 222 -10.13 -6.83 -10.11
C GLY A 222 -8.70 -7.06 -10.56
N ALA A 223 -8.29 -8.33 -10.71
CA ALA A 223 -6.99 -8.74 -11.23
C ALA A 223 -7.15 -9.83 -12.30
N ARG A 224 -6.12 -10.04 -13.13
CA ARG A 224 -6.12 -11.05 -14.19
C ARG A 224 -6.06 -12.48 -13.66
N SER A 225 -5.44 -12.67 -12.49
CA SER A 225 -5.36 -13.94 -11.77
C SER A 225 -5.13 -13.67 -10.29
N LEU A 226 -5.23 -14.70 -9.46
CA LEU A 226 -4.97 -14.60 -8.01
C LEU A 226 -3.53 -14.20 -7.68
N GLU A 227 -2.57 -14.61 -8.49
CA GLU A 227 -1.15 -14.31 -8.35
C GLU A 227 -0.84 -12.87 -8.72
N GLU A 228 -1.68 -12.25 -9.55
CA GLU A 228 -1.57 -10.84 -9.95
C GLU A 228 -2.27 -9.87 -9.00
N ILE A 229 -2.84 -10.35 -7.88
CA ILE A 229 -3.40 -9.49 -6.84
C ILE A 229 -2.25 -8.89 -6.02
N ALA A 230 -1.88 -7.65 -6.34
CA ALA A 230 -0.85 -6.93 -5.59
C ALA A 230 -1.35 -6.60 -4.17
N PHE A 231 -0.44 -6.64 -3.18
CA PHE A 231 -0.72 -6.35 -1.77
C PHE A 231 -1.79 -7.25 -1.13
N LYS A 232 -2.02 -8.45 -1.68
CA LYS A 232 -3.11 -9.33 -1.23
C LYS A 232 -3.07 -9.59 0.27
N GLU A 233 -1.92 -9.95 0.80
CA GLU A 233 -1.78 -10.32 2.23
C GLU A 233 -1.97 -9.10 3.15
N GLU A 234 -1.42 -7.94 2.75
CA GLU A 234 -1.59 -6.68 3.49
C GLU A 234 -3.04 -6.24 3.49
N ILE A 235 -3.73 -6.30 2.35
CA ILE A 235 -5.16 -5.97 2.23
C ILE A 235 -6.01 -6.91 3.09
N CYS A 236 -5.75 -8.22 3.02
CA CYS A 236 -6.44 -9.20 3.87
C CYS A 236 -6.18 -8.96 5.35
N SER A 237 -4.94 -8.61 5.72
CA SER A 237 -4.59 -8.29 7.11
C SER A 237 -5.38 -7.11 7.64
N VAL A 238 -5.51 -6.05 6.84
CA VAL A 238 -6.29 -4.85 7.17
C VAL A 238 -7.77 -5.20 7.36
N ALA A 239 -8.36 -5.99 6.45
CA ALA A 239 -9.76 -6.40 6.56
C ALA A 239 -10.03 -7.30 7.79
N ARG A 240 -9.09 -8.19 8.13
CA ARG A 240 -9.20 -9.05 9.33
C ARG A 240 -9.15 -8.25 10.64
N LYS A 241 -8.37 -7.15 10.67
CA LYS A 241 -8.29 -6.28 11.85
C LYS A 241 -9.57 -5.46 12.07
N HIS A 242 -10.25 -5.09 10.99
CA HIS A 242 -11.43 -4.22 11.04
C HIS A 242 -12.65 -4.83 10.31
N PRO A 243 -13.11 -6.04 10.67
CA PRO A 243 -14.09 -6.80 9.88
C PRO A 243 -15.49 -6.16 9.83
N SER A 244 -15.83 -5.28 10.78
CA SER A 244 -17.08 -4.51 10.79
C SER A 244 -17.00 -3.18 10.03
N ARG A 245 -15.80 -2.77 9.61
CA ARG A 245 -15.55 -1.47 9.00
C ARG A 245 -14.94 -1.56 7.59
N ILE A 246 -14.29 -2.68 7.26
CA ILE A 246 -13.59 -2.90 6.01
C ILE A 246 -14.00 -4.23 5.41
N THR A 247 -14.53 -4.19 4.19
CA THR A 247 -14.86 -5.37 3.40
C THR A 247 -14.06 -5.35 2.10
N VAL A 248 -13.51 -6.49 1.72
CA VAL A 248 -12.67 -6.63 0.53
C VAL A 248 -13.22 -7.72 -0.38
N HIS A 249 -13.37 -7.38 -1.66
CA HIS A 249 -13.78 -8.28 -2.71
C HIS A 249 -12.68 -8.37 -3.77
N PHE A 250 -12.08 -9.53 -3.90
CA PHE A 250 -11.20 -9.85 -5.02
C PHE A 250 -11.99 -10.51 -6.13
N VAL A 251 -11.85 -10.00 -7.36
CA VAL A 251 -12.54 -10.52 -8.54
C VAL A 251 -11.52 -10.93 -9.59
N VAL A 252 -11.55 -12.17 -10.02
CA VAL A 252 -10.68 -12.72 -11.06
C VAL A 252 -11.51 -13.46 -12.12
N PRO A 253 -11.06 -13.54 -13.39
CA PRO A 253 -11.78 -14.25 -14.44
C PRO A 253 -12.02 -15.73 -14.13
N GLU A 254 -13.13 -16.28 -14.65
CA GLU A 254 -13.56 -17.66 -14.40
C GLU A 254 -12.58 -18.75 -14.86
N ASN A 255 -11.74 -18.46 -15.85
CA ASN A 255 -10.72 -19.39 -16.36
C ASN A 255 -9.60 -19.68 -15.33
N ASN A 256 -9.60 -19.01 -14.19
CA ASN A 256 -8.66 -19.23 -13.09
C ASN A 256 -9.23 -20.15 -11.99
N LYS A 257 -10.23 -20.96 -12.27
CA LYS A 257 -10.89 -21.87 -11.31
C LYS A 257 -10.04 -23.12 -10.98
N GLU A 258 -8.78 -22.99 -10.65
CA GLU A 258 -7.97 -24.16 -10.24
C GLU A 258 -8.23 -24.60 -8.80
N SER A 259 -8.86 -23.78 -7.98
CA SER A 259 -9.27 -24.15 -6.61
C SER A 259 -10.43 -23.28 -6.13
N PRO A 260 -11.42 -23.84 -5.43
CA PRO A 260 -12.44 -23.03 -4.76
C PRO A 260 -11.77 -22.24 -3.63
N ILE A 261 -11.62 -20.92 -3.83
CA ILE A 261 -11.14 -20.06 -2.77
C ILE A 261 -12.29 -19.89 -1.79
N LYS A 262 -12.13 -20.48 -0.62
CA LYS A 262 -13.08 -20.27 0.48
C LYS A 262 -12.84 -18.88 1.04
N SER A 263 -13.88 -18.09 1.14
CA SER A 263 -13.89 -16.88 1.98
C SER A 263 -13.55 -17.31 3.42
N GLU A 264 -12.48 -16.77 3.97
CA GLU A 264 -12.04 -17.11 5.33
C GLU A 264 -12.95 -16.48 6.40
N ASN A 265 -13.57 -15.34 6.05
CA ASN A 265 -14.54 -14.63 6.90
C ASN A 265 -15.45 -13.75 6.03
N SER A 266 -16.47 -13.15 6.64
CA SER A 266 -17.46 -12.31 5.95
C SER A 266 -16.87 -11.00 5.37
N SER A 267 -15.68 -10.59 5.79
CA SER A 267 -15.04 -9.35 5.35
C SER A 267 -14.08 -9.54 4.17
N ILE A 268 -13.76 -10.78 3.76
CA ILE A 268 -12.87 -11.08 2.64
C ILE A 268 -13.57 -12.06 1.71
N ILE A 269 -13.91 -11.59 0.52
CA ILE A 269 -14.70 -12.32 -0.47
C ILE A 269 -13.86 -12.48 -1.73
N PHE A 270 -13.81 -13.71 -2.25
CA PHE A 270 -13.22 -14.01 -3.54
C PHE A 270 -14.34 -14.43 -4.50
N SER A 271 -14.34 -13.84 -5.69
CA SER A 271 -15.32 -14.12 -6.71
C SER A 271 -14.64 -14.41 -8.04
N TYR A 272 -15.21 -15.38 -8.76
CA TYR A 272 -14.86 -15.65 -10.15
C TYR A 272 -15.94 -15.09 -11.05
N GLY A 273 -15.54 -14.38 -12.10
CA GLY A 273 -16.48 -13.81 -13.08
C GLY A 273 -15.85 -12.70 -13.90
N ASP A 274 -16.67 -12.07 -14.70
CA ASP A 274 -16.24 -10.86 -15.41
C ASP A 274 -16.02 -9.72 -14.43
N LEU A 275 -14.88 -9.10 -14.57
CA LEU A 275 -14.42 -8.04 -13.71
C LEU A 275 -15.43 -6.88 -13.67
N LEU A 276 -16.00 -6.63 -12.49
CA LEU A 276 -16.75 -5.40 -12.20
C LEU A 276 -17.97 -5.17 -13.09
N THR A 277 -18.74 -6.23 -13.36
CA THR A 277 -20.02 -6.12 -14.07
C THR A 277 -21.01 -5.24 -13.32
N LYS A 278 -22.01 -4.72 -14.06
CA LYS A 278 -23.09 -3.89 -13.50
C LYS A 278 -23.73 -4.56 -12.27
N ASP A 279 -24.05 -5.84 -12.38
CA ASP A 279 -24.71 -6.57 -11.28
C ASP A 279 -23.81 -6.72 -10.07
N TYR A 280 -22.50 -6.89 -10.27
CA TYR A 280 -21.55 -6.99 -9.17
C TYR A 280 -21.42 -5.67 -8.42
N VAL A 281 -21.23 -4.57 -9.15
CA VAL A 281 -21.16 -3.21 -8.59
C VAL A 281 -22.47 -2.86 -7.89
N ALA A 282 -23.62 -3.12 -8.52
CA ALA A 282 -24.93 -2.86 -7.93
C ALA A 282 -25.18 -3.65 -6.64
N ARG A 283 -24.89 -4.96 -6.62
CA ARG A 283 -25.03 -5.78 -5.39
C ARG A 283 -24.15 -5.26 -4.26
N THR A 284 -22.94 -4.84 -4.57
CA THR A 284 -22.03 -4.28 -3.57
C THR A 284 -22.55 -2.94 -3.06
N LEU A 285 -23.05 -2.08 -3.94
CA LEU A 285 -23.69 -0.81 -3.57
C LEU A 285 -24.96 -1.04 -2.71
N CYS A 286 -25.77 -2.05 -3.04
CA CYS A 286 -26.96 -2.40 -2.26
C CYS A 286 -26.66 -3.07 -0.91
N GLY A 287 -25.38 -3.22 -0.53
CA GLY A 287 -25.01 -3.78 0.78
C GLY A 287 -25.20 -5.30 0.90
N SER A 288 -25.39 -6.03 -0.23
CA SER A 288 -25.55 -7.49 -0.20
C SER A 288 -24.36 -8.24 0.41
N TYR A 289 -23.24 -7.58 0.59
CA TYR A 289 -22.01 -8.09 1.17
C TYR A 289 -21.53 -7.29 2.38
N SER A 290 -22.30 -6.28 2.83
CA SER A 290 -21.95 -5.47 4.00
C SER A 290 -22.62 -6.03 5.27
N PRO A 291 -21.92 -6.09 6.41
CA PRO A 291 -22.51 -6.43 7.70
C PRO A 291 -23.44 -5.34 8.23
N SER A 292 -23.42 -4.13 7.68
CA SER A 292 -24.27 -3.00 8.08
C SER A 292 -25.55 -2.93 7.27
N PRO A 293 -26.69 -2.50 7.86
CA PRO A 293 -27.92 -2.25 7.13
C PRO A 293 -27.70 -1.21 6.05
N MET A 294 -28.39 -1.37 4.91
CA MET A 294 -28.27 -0.61 3.68
C MET A 294 -28.00 0.89 3.91
N THR A 295 -26.81 1.34 3.55
CA THR A 295 -26.55 2.76 3.31
C THR A 295 -27.11 3.13 1.95
N SER A 296 -27.78 4.28 1.84
CA SER A 296 -28.29 4.73 0.53
C SER A 296 -27.15 4.99 -0.44
N ALA A 297 -27.39 4.84 -1.74
CA ALA A 297 -26.42 5.20 -2.78
C ALA A 297 -25.97 6.68 -2.66
N ASP A 298 -26.87 7.56 -2.21
CA ASP A 298 -26.59 9.00 -2.02
C ASP A 298 -25.50 9.25 -0.96
N SER A 299 -25.34 8.35 0.03
CA SER A 299 -24.33 8.48 1.08
C SER A 299 -23.05 7.67 0.78
N THR A 300 -22.88 7.25 -0.48
CA THR A 300 -21.70 6.49 -0.94
C THR A 300 -20.81 7.35 -1.84
N THR A 301 -19.52 7.38 -1.53
CA THR A 301 -18.48 7.94 -2.41
C THR A 301 -17.70 6.80 -3.06
N CYS A 302 -17.52 6.86 -4.38
CA CYS A 302 -16.79 5.87 -5.18
C CYS A 302 -15.47 6.45 -5.68
N LEU A 303 -14.36 5.79 -5.36
CA LEU A 303 -13.01 6.11 -5.82
C LEU A 303 -12.51 5.03 -6.77
N LEU A 304 -12.30 5.39 -8.03
CA LEU A 304 -11.97 4.45 -9.10
C LEU A 304 -10.54 4.67 -9.60
N CYS A 305 -9.78 3.59 -9.74
CA CYS A 305 -8.50 3.65 -10.43
C CYS A 305 -8.21 2.33 -11.17
N GLY A 306 -7.81 2.44 -12.43
CA GLY A 306 -7.54 1.29 -13.28
C GLY A 306 -7.51 1.64 -14.77
N PRO A 307 -7.64 0.64 -15.65
CA PRO A 307 -7.71 0.86 -17.08
C PRO A 307 -8.88 1.79 -17.48
N PRO A 308 -8.71 2.69 -18.47
CA PRO A 308 -9.74 3.65 -18.86
C PRO A 308 -11.10 3.01 -19.15
N GLN A 309 -11.14 1.91 -19.89
CA GLN A 309 -12.37 1.17 -20.22
C GLN A 309 -13.09 0.65 -18.96
N MET A 310 -12.34 0.21 -17.97
CA MET A 310 -12.91 -0.20 -16.67
C MET A 310 -13.52 0.98 -15.94
N ILE A 311 -12.81 2.11 -15.88
CA ILE A 311 -13.29 3.32 -15.20
C ILE A 311 -14.60 3.78 -15.83
N GLU A 312 -14.69 3.87 -17.17
CA GLU A 312 -15.89 4.29 -17.90
C GLU A 312 -17.08 3.36 -17.64
N ALA A 313 -16.85 2.05 -17.69
CA ALA A 313 -17.91 1.07 -17.42
C ALA A 313 -18.41 1.16 -15.97
N VAL A 314 -17.49 1.21 -14.99
CA VAL A 314 -17.83 1.24 -13.58
C VAL A 314 -18.48 2.58 -13.19
N GLU A 315 -18.02 3.70 -13.72
CA GLU A 315 -18.68 5.00 -13.54
C GLU A 315 -20.14 4.93 -13.98
N GLY A 316 -20.41 4.40 -15.19
CA GLY A 316 -21.77 4.19 -15.67
C GLY A 316 -22.60 3.26 -14.78
N HIS A 317 -22.00 2.23 -14.20
CA HIS A 317 -22.67 1.31 -13.26
C HIS A 317 -23.00 1.99 -11.92
N CYS A 318 -22.08 2.81 -11.38
CA CYS A 318 -22.32 3.58 -10.16
C CYS A 318 -23.49 4.58 -10.36
N LEU A 319 -23.48 5.32 -11.46
CA LEU A 319 -24.55 6.26 -11.82
C LEU A 319 -25.91 5.54 -11.97
N ALA A 320 -25.94 4.43 -12.68
CA ALA A 320 -27.16 3.62 -12.87
C ALA A 320 -27.68 3.01 -11.54
N SER A 321 -26.82 2.92 -10.53
CA SER A 321 -27.17 2.45 -9.19
C SER A 321 -27.55 3.58 -8.23
N GLY A 322 -27.61 4.85 -8.71
CA GLY A 322 -28.04 6.00 -7.95
C GLY A 322 -26.94 6.76 -7.19
N VAL A 323 -25.67 6.43 -7.43
CA VAL A 323 -24.56 7.22 -6.84
C VAL A 323 -24.49 8.57 -7.54
N PRO A 324 -24.54 9.70 -6.84
CA PRO A 324 -24.42 11.01 -7.44
C PRO A 324 -23.08 11.19 -8.17
N GLN A 325 -23.09 11.86 -9.33
CA GLN A 325 -21.86 12.12 -10.12
C GLN A 325 -20.78 12.81 -9.28
N ILE A 326 -21.15 13.71 -8.39
CA ILE A 326 -20.21 14.43 -7.52
C ILE A 326 -19.49 13.50 -6.55
N ASN A 327 -20.08 12.35 -6.21
CA ASN A 327 -19.52 11.34 -5.33
C ASN A 327 -18.65 10.30 -6.08
N ILE A 328 -18.49 10.45 -7.40
CA ILE A 328 -17.65 9.55 -8.18
C ILE A 328 -16.36 10.27 -8.56
N ARG A 329 -15.24 9.75 -8.11
CA ARG A 329 -13.90 10.28 -8.37
C ARG A 329 -13.03 9.20 -8.99
N TYR A 330 -12.15 9.59 -9.91
CA TYR A 330 -11.26 8.64 -10.55
C TYR A 330 -9.90 9.24 -10.87
N GLU A 331 -8.90 8.35 -10.86
CA GLU A 331 -7.55 8.63 -11.35
C GLU A 331 -7.31 7.77 -12.60
N ARG A 332 -6.98 8.41 -13.73
CA ARG A 332 -6.72 7.75 -15.01
C ARG A 332 -5.23 7.75 -15.31
N TRP A 333 -4.71 6.58 -15.63
CA TRP A 333 -3.35 6.39 -16.12
C TRP A 333 -3.39 5.84 -17.55
N TRP A 334 -2.61 6.44 -18.42
CA TRP A 334 -2.53 6.07 -19.85
C TRP A 334 -1.59 4.90 -20.10
#